data_635e148dd8faa85679bbd7e3231ed8b1
#
_entry.id   635e148dd8faa85679bbd7e3231ed8b1
#
_cell.length_a   1.000
_cell.length_b   1.000
_cell.length_c   1.000
_cell.angle_alpha   90.00
_cell.angle_beta   90.00
_cell.angle_gamma   90.00
#
_symmetry.space_group_name_H-M   'P 1'
#
loop_
_entity.id
_entity.type
_entity.pdbx_description
1 polymer ?
#
loop_
_entity_poly.entity_id
_entity_poly.type
_entity_poly.pdbx_seq_one_letter_code
_entity_poly.pdbx_strand_id
1 'polypeptide(L)'
;FCFQAVVGILKEERLKAQNVVVDAKISYEYSGHGFLDYMKICNEIKKEFEIKKFRLLEHAAISVSDKLKSKNGNIRKISLKIKKPQVRNDAKVGVAFERSF
;
A
#
# COMPACT_ATOMS: atom_id res chain seq x y z
N PHE A 1 -3.32 3.64 -7.71
CA PHE A 1 -4.71 3.16 -7.75
C PHE A 1 -5.45 3.55 -6.48
N CYS A 2 -6.77 3.51 -6.53
CA CYS A 2 -7.61 3.95 -5.44
C CYS A 2 -8.55 2.82 -5.02
N PHE A 3 -8.76 2.65 -3.71
CA PHE A 3 -9.70 1.68 -3.17
C PHE A 3 -10.21 2.18 -1.82
N GLN A 4 -11.21 1.51 -1.27
CA GLN A 4 -11.75 1.86 0.05
C GLN A 4 -11.25 0.86 1.10
N ALA A 5 -10.84 1.38 2.27
CA ALA A 5 -10.37 0.56 3.36
C ALA A 5 -10.58 1.27 4.70
N VAL A 6 -10.70 0.49 5.76
CA VAL A 6 -10.69 1.02 7.13
C VAL A 6 -9.23 1.25 7.51
N VAL A 7 -8.86 2.52 7.68
CA VAL A 7 -7.50 2.91 8.01
C VAL A 7 -7.51 4.19 8.83
N GLY A 8 -6.62 4.27 9.85
CA GLY A 8 -6.48 5.44 10.69
C GLY A 8 -6.67 5.13 12.17
N ILE A 9 -6.34 6.09 13.03
CA ILE A 9 -6.41 5.93 14.48
C ILE A 9 -7.66 6.58 15.10
N LEU A 10 -8.32 7.49 14.40
CA LEU A 10 -9.52 8.15 14.90
C LEU A 10 -10.67 7.17 14.97
N LYS A 11 -11.55 7.36 15.97
CA LYS A 11 -12.70 6.49 16.17
C LYS A 11 -13.58 6.39 14.92
N GLU A 12 -13.85 7.51 14.27
CA GLU A 12 -14.64 7.54 13.04
C GLU A 12 -13.97 6.76 11.91
N GLU A 13 -12.66 6.81 11.85
CA GLU A 13 -11.89 6.08 10.84
C GLU A 13 -11.96 4.56 11.03
N ARG A 14 -12.18 4.11 12.27
CA ARG A 14 -12.30 2.68 12.58
C ARG A 14 -13.66 2.10 12.26
N LEU A 15 -14.66 2.95 12.09
CA LEU A 15 -16.04 2.54 11.87
C LEU A 15 -16.45 2.51 10.40
N LYS A 16 -15.70 3.17 9.53
CA LYS A 16 -16.10 3.35 8.14
C LYS A 16 -14.89 3.28 7.20
N ALA A 17 -15.07 2.59 6.09
CA ALA A 17 -14.07 2.60 5.03
C ALA A 17 -13.97 3.98 4.38
N GLN A 18 -12.76 4.35 3.98
CA GLN A 18 -12.50 5.62 3.29
C GLN A 18 -11.63 5.37 2.07
N ASN A 19 -11.53 6.35 1.19
CA ASN A 19 -10.68 6.24 0.02
C ASN A 19 -9.21 6.24 0.41
N VAL A 20 -8.46 5.32 -0.19
CA VAL A 20 -7.01 5.23 -0.04
C VAL A 20 -6.42 5.24 -1.44
N VAL A 21 -5.47 6.13 -1.68
CA VAL A 21 -4.75 6.22 -2.95
C VAL A 21 -3.34 5.70 -2.75
N VAL A 22 -2.95 4.71 -3.54
CA VAL A 22 -1.61 4.13 -3.49
C VAL A 22 -0.93 4.30 -4.83
N ASP A 23 0.22 4.96 -4.82
CA ASP A 23 1.13 5.00 -5.96
C ASP A 23 2.32 4.11 -5.63
N ALA A 24 2.53 3.08 -6.43
CA ALA A 24 3.60 2.12 -6.22
C ALA A 24 4.54 2.10 -7.42
N LYS A 25 5.84 2.22 -7.15
CA LYS A 25 6.89 1.99 -8.13
C LYS A 25 7.72 0.81 -7.65
N ILE A 26 7.83 -0.21 -8.49
CA ILE A 26 8.50 -1.44 -8.13
C ILE A 26 9.59 -1.72 -9.15
N SER A 27 10.82 -1.83 -8.67
CA SER A 27 11.96 -2.28 -9.48
C SER A 27 12.18 -3.75 -9.18
N TYR A 28 12.29 -4.56 -10.22
CA TYR A 28 12.48 -5.99 -10.04
C TYR A 28 13.49 -6.52 -11.05
N GLU A 29 14.06 -7.66 -10.72
CA GLU A 29 14.99 -8.35 -11.61
C GLU A 29 14.21 -9.29 -12.52
N TYR A 30 14.40 -9.11 -13.82
CA TYR A 30 13.79 -9.98 -14.82
C TYR A 30 14.63 -11.25 -14.94
N SER A 31 14.05 -12.38 -14.56
CA SER A 31 14.76 -13.66 -14.52
C SER A 31 14.33 -14.64 -15.61
N GLY A 32 13.60 -14.16 -16.60
CA GLY A 32 13.07 -15.03 -17.67
C GLY A 32 11.81 -15.79 -17.30
N HIS A 33 11.30 -15.61 -16.10
CA HIS A 33 10.08 -16.28 -15.62
C HIS A 33 8.82 -15.43 -15.78
N GLY A 34 8.91 -14.34 -16.54
CA GLY A 34 7.79 -13.45 -16.79
C GLY A 34 7.88 -12.14 -16.03
N PHE A 35 6.91 -11.29 -16.28
CA PHE A 35 6.80 -9.97 -15.65
C PHE A 35 5.98 -10.05 -14.38
N LEU A 36 6.15 -9.07 -13.48
CA LEU A 36 5.24 -8.92 -12.36
C LEU A 36 3.86 -8.54 -12.91
N ASP A 37 2.85 -9.27 -12.45
CA ASP A 37 1.47 -8.98 -12.80
C ASP A 37 0.98 -7.79 -11.98
N TYR A 38 0.76 -6.66 -12.65
CA TYR A 38 0.33 -5.44 -11.99
C TYR A 38 -1.01 -5.61 -11.25
N MET A 39 -1.96 -6.30 -11.87
CA MET A 39 -3.26 -6.56 -11.24
C MET A 39 -3.12 -7.39 -9.97
N LYS A 40 -2.23 -8.37 -10.00
CA LYS A 40 -1.94 -9.21 -8.83
C LYS A 40 -1.34 -8.39 -7.70
N ILE A 41 -0.41 -7.48 -8.02
CA ILE A 41 0.19 -6.57 -7.05
C ILE A 41 -0.88 -5.69 -6.39
N CYS A 42 -1.76 -5.09 -7.19
CA CYS A 42 -2.85 -4.26 -6.66
C CYS A 42 -3.78 -5.05 -5.75
N ASN A 43 -4.11 -6.27 -6.11
CA ASN A 43 -4.96 -7.13 -5.29
C ASN A 43 -4.29 -7.51 -3.97
N GLU A 44 -3.00 -7.77 -3.97
CA GLU A 44 -2.24 -8.06 -2.77
C GLU A 44 -2.21 -6.88 -1.80
N ILE A 45 -2.01 -5.67 -2.33
CA ILE A 45 -2.03 -4.44 -1.54
C ILE A 45 -3.40 -4.24 -0.91
N LYS A 46 -4.45 -4.37 -1.70
CA LYS A 46 -5.83 -4.20 -1.23
C LYS A 46 -6.17 -5.19 -0.14
N LYS A 47 -5.81 -6.47 -0.32
CA LYS A 47 -6.04 -7.52 0.69
C LYS A 47 -5.35 -7.20 2.00
N GLU A 48 -4.12 -6.70 1.96
CA GLU A 48 -3.39 -6.38 3.17
C GLU A 48 -4.10 -5.29 3.98
N PHE A 49 -4.62 -4.26 3.30
CA PHE A 49 -5.42 -3.23 3.95
C PHE A 49 -6.72 -3.79 4.53
N GLU A 50 -7.40 -4.68 3.81
CA GLU A 50 -8.65 -5.28 4.28
C GLU A 50 -8.46 -6.15 5.51
N ILE A 51 -7.39 -6.92 5.54
CA ILE A 51 -7.13 -7.87 6.63
C ILE A 51 -6.63 -7.15 7.88
N LYS A 52 -5.69 -6.23 7.73
CA LYS A 52 -4.99 -5.64 8.87
C LYS A 52 -5.60 -4.35 9.38
N LYS A 53 -6.41 -3.66 8.59
CA LYS A 53 -7.08 -2.42 8.99
C LYS A 53 -6.13 -1.46 9.70
N PHE A 54 -5.09 -1.04 9.02
CA PHE A 54 -3.98 -0.29 9.59
C PHE A 54 -4.43 0.97 10.31
N ARG A 55 -3.79 1.26 11.44
CA ARG A 55 -3.98 2.50 12.18
C ARG A 55 -3.11 3.62 11.64
N LEU A 56 -1.87 3.29 11.26
CA LEU A 56 -0.91 4.26 10.74
C LEU A 56 -0.52 3.90 9.31
N LEU A 57 -0.40 4.91 8.45
CA LEU A 57 0.02 4.70 7.06
C LEU A 57 1.46 4.19 6.97
N GLU A 58 2.33 4.57 7.91
CA GLU A 58 3.70 4.08 7.98
C GLU A 58 3.73 2.57 8.18
N HIS A 59 2.89 2.06 9.06
CA HIS A 59 2.77 0.61 9.28
C HIS A 59 2.20 -0.09 8.04
N ALA A 60 1.26 0.56 7.36
CA ALA A 60 0.72 0.03 6.11
C ALA A 60 1.82 -0.10 5.05
N ALA A 61 2.66 0.91 4.89
CA ALA A 61 3.74 0.89 3.92
C ALA A 61 4.73 -0.24 4.19
N ILE A 62 5.15 -0.42 5.45
CA ILE A 62 6.06 -1.48 5.85
C ILE A 62 5.44 -2.84 5.60
N SER A 63 4.21 -3.05 6.05
CA SER A 63 3.51 -4.34 5.92
C SER A 63 3.28 -4.71 4.46
N VAL A 64 2.86 -3.75 3.63
CA VAL A 64 2.65 -3.96 2.20
C VAL A 64 3.97 -4.32 1.51
N SER A 65 5.06 -3.60 1.82
CA SER A 65 6.36 -3.88 1.20
C SER A 65 6.88 -5.27 1.58
N ASP A 66 6.72 -5.68 2.83
CA ASP A 66 7.10 -7.03 3.28
C ASP A 66 6.28 -8.10 2.55
N LYS A 67 4.98 -7.88 2.43
CA LYS A 67 4.08 -8.82 1.74
C LYS A 67 4.45 -8.99 0.28
N LEU A 68 4.69 -7.88 -0.42
CA LEU A 68 5.04 -7.93 -1.83
C LEU A 68 6.39 -8.62 -2.05
N LYS A 69 7.39 -8.34 -1.21
CA LYS A 69 8.69 -9.00 -1.30
C LYS A 69 8.57 -10.49 -1.01
N SER A 70 7.77 -10.86 -0.02
CA SER A 70 7.55 -12.26 0.34
C SER A 70 6.97 -13.08 -0.81
N LYS A 71 6.05 -12.49 -1.57
CA LYS A 71 5.39 -13.17 -2.69
C LYS A 71 6.14 -13.03 -4.02
N ASN A 72 6.99 -12.04 -4.14
CA ASN A 72 7.69 -11.71 -5.39
C ASN A 72 9.17 -11.51 -5.10
N GLY A 73 9.90 -12.61 -4.95
CA GLY A 73 11.30 -12.59 -4.51
C GLY A 73 12.26 -11.85 -5.41
N ASN A 74 11.87 -11.56 -6.66
CA ASN A 74 12.67 -10.81 -7.61
C ASN A 74 12.56 -9.30 -7.48
N ILE A 75 11.77 -8.80 -6.53
CA ILE A 75 11.67 -7.36 -6.28
C ILE A 75 12.97 -6.87 -5.64
N ARG A 76 13.50 -5.76 -6.18
CA ARG A 76 14.73 -5.12 -5.70
C ARG A 76 14.47 -3.85 -4.92
N LYS A 77 13.42 -3.12 -5.29
CA LYS A 77 13.10 -1.85 -4.66
C LYS A 77 11.60 -1.60 -4.74
N ILE A 78 11.03 -1.09 -3.67
CA ILE A 78 9.63 -0.67 -3.61
C ILE A 78 9.58 0.77 -3.14
N SER A 79 8.85 1.61 -3.89
CA SER A 79 8.57 2.99 -3.51
C SER A 79 7.06 3.14 -3.45
N LEU A 80 6.55 3.52 -2.29
CA LEU A 80 5.11 3.64 -2.05
C LEU A 80 4.76 5.06 -1.62
N LYS A 81 3.69 5.59 -2.18
CA LYS A 81 3.03 6.80 -1.68
C LYS A 81 1.59 6.43 -1.37
N ILE A 82 1.21 6.56 -0.12
CA ILE A 82 -0.12 6.21 0.37
C ILE A 82 -0.77 7.47 0.91
N LYS A 83 -1.98 7.77 0.43
CA LYS A 83 -2.71 8.99 0.80
C LYS A 83 -4.14 8.68 1.19
N LYS A 84 -4.66 9.46 2.15
CA LYS A 84 -6.07 9.48 2.54
C LYS A 84 -6.65 10.83 2.13
N PRO A 85 -7.17 10.99 0.91
CA PRO A 85 -7.55 12.31 0.41
C PRO A 85 -8.76 12.93 1.09
N GLN A 86 -9.57 12.15 1.79
CA GLN A 86 -10.84 12.60 2.38
C GLN A 86 -10.78 12.90 3.88
N VAL A 87 -9.59 12.87 4.49
CA VAL A 87 -9.47 13.00 5.94
C VAL A 87 -9.83 14.39 6.43
N ARG A 88 -9.44 15.44 5.69
CA ARG A 88 -9.74 16.83 6.03
C ARG A 88 -9.89 17.66 4.76
N ASN A 89 -10.69 18.73 4.87
CA ASN A 89 -10.95 19.61 3.74
C ASN A 89 -9.72 20.36 3.26
N ASP A 90 -8.76 20.65 4.15
CA ASP A 90 -7.62 21.50 3.90
C ASP A 90 -6.28 20.77 3.97
N ALA A 91 -6.28 19.47 4.31
CA ALA A 91 -5.05 18.71 4.45
C ALA A 91 -5.20 17.31 3.89
N LYS A 92 -4.23 16.93 3.07
CA LYS A 92 -4.10 15.55 2.60
C LYS A 92 -3.15 14.82 3.53
N VAL A 93 -3.59 13.73 4.13
CA VAL A 93 -2.76 12.90 4.98
C VAL A 93 -2.16 11.79 4.12
N GLY A 94 -0.84 11.69 4.14
CA GLY A 94 -0.15 10.69 3.36
C GLY A 94 1.25 10.39 3.85
N VAL A 95 1.84 9.35 3.30
CA VAL A 95 3.19 8.92 3.61
C VAL A 95 3.90 8.52 2.32
N ALA A 96 5.19 8.82 2.23
CA ALA A 96 6.07 8.33 1.18
C ALA A 96 7.07 7.37 1.81
N PHE A 97 7.24 6.21 1.21
CA PHE A 97 8.06 5.14 1.76
C PHE A 97 8.87 4.51 0.63
N GLU A 98 10.14 4.24 0.91
CA GLU A 98 11.02 3.61 -0.06
C GLU A 98 11.88 2.56 0.64
N ARG A 99 11.99 1.39 0.03
CA ARG A 99 12.77 0.30 0.59
C ARG A 99 13.48 -0.46 -0.52
N SER A 100 14.77 -0.72 -0.31
CA SER A 100 15.60 -1.56 -1.19
C SER A 100 15.88 -2.90 -0.52
N PHE A 101 15.94 -3.93 -1.33
CA PHE A 101 16.19 -5.29 -0.86
C PHE A 101 17.50 -5.86 -1.41
#